data_5aa4d05fb3a6f7363e6487dac3824f21
#
_entry.id   5aa4d05fb3a6f7363e6487dac3824f21
#
_cell.length_a   1.000
_cell.length_b   1.000
_cell.length_c   1.000
_cell.angle_alpha   90.00
_cell.angle_beta   90.00
_cell.angle_gamma   90.00
#
_symmetry.space_group_name_H-M   'P 1'
#
loop_
_entity.id
_entity.type
_entity.pdbx_description
1 polymer ?
#
loop_
_entity_poly.entity_id
_entity_poly.type
_entity_poly.pdbx_seq_one_letter_code
_entity_poly.pdbx_strand_id
1 'polypeptide(L)'
;MRNTGVPSLFATISTSIRSGLWFTLLIVMATTSLLIVALTAASEAASAAGTDAGRMAFSFVIFLVLIATLLGIPTVLISIREQLGQLPFLHTYLLTVAVGLSFVVVATPAMLWAILSTGVSANVWLPVIGTTVLEVGAITLLVALAHWALKSGSAATVTAFTLIAGITLGPVLLVATATFAPPVTQTTQTYWLKWEDGDQPLDPETGYPLNPVCEKSPVTSTALLTDYTGVSAIIATNPVALVSASITPAIGDYVMPGYEDQGFEPQPPMPAIAVPLDLFSSVDVAARSLQLPVSSEPIIDDECAKIAEFGTPYPNNGQADPRDIIAETQSGFLDGAIGQGAFLVVATVILGAIRARTRRS
;
A
#
# COMPACT_ATOMS: atom_id res chain seq x y z
N MET A 1 -29.24 -5.14 -47.23
CA MET A 1 -28.49 -5.84 -46.20
C MET A 1 -27.21 -5.06 -45.88
N ARG A 2 -27.19 -4.27 -44.76
CA ARG A 2 -25.96 -3.62 -44.32
C ARG A 2 -25.07 -4.70 -43.75
N ASN A 3 -23.90 -4.86 -44.35
CA ASN A 3 -22.82 -5.69 -43.81
C ASN A 3 -22.39 -5.09 -42.46
N THR A 4 -23.00 -5.52 -41.37
CA THR A 4 -22.56 -5.20 -40.01
C THR A 4 -21.37 -6.10 -39.67
N GLY A 5 -20.28 -5.92 -40.42
CA GLY A 5 -19.02 -6.59 -40.10
C GLY A 5 -18.58 -6.16 -38.69
N VAL A 6 -18.31 -7.11 -37.83
CA VAL A 6 -17.69 -6.86 -36.51
C VAL A 6 -16.43 -6.00 -36.73
N PRO A 7 -16.31 -4.84 -36.11
CA PRO A 7 -15.15 -3.99 -36.28
C PRO A 7 -13.88 -4.78 -35.92
N SER A 8 -12.83 -4.66 -36.72
CA SER A 8 -11.59 -5.33 -36.41
C SER A 8 -11.00 -4.74 -35.12
N LEU A 9 -10.28 -5.55 -34.34
CA LEU A 9 -9.57 -5.11 -33.14
C LEU A 9 -8.70 -3.88 -33.43
N PHE A 10 -8.04 -3.88 -34.58
CA PHE A 10 -7.18 -2.78 -35.03
C PHE A 10 -7.97 -1.47 -35.27
N ALA A 11 -9.15 -1.56 -35.88
CA ALA A 11 -10.03 -0.39 -36.06
C ALA A 11 -10.49 0.19 -34.74
N THR A 12 -10.82 -0.65 -33.76
CA THR A 12 -11.23 -0.24 -32.41
C THR A 12 -10.08 0.42 -31.64
N ILE A 13 -8.89 -0.13 -31.69
CA ILE A 13 -7.67 0.46 -31.11
C ILE A 13 -7.40 1.84 -31.73
N SER A 14 -7.44 1.92 -33.07
CA SER A 14 -7.24 3.19 -33.78
C SER A 14 -8.26 4.27 -33.37
N THR A 15 -9.52 3.90 -33.18
CA THR A 15 -10.57 4.82 -32.73
C THR A 15 -10.33 5.25 -31.27
N SER A 16 -9.92 4.34 -30.41
CA SER A 16 -9.58 4.64 -29.01
C SER A 16 -8.42 5.62 -28.90
N ILE A 17 -7.37 5.42 -29.69
CA ILE A 17 -6.22 6.36 -29.76
C ILE A 17 -6.67 7.73 -30.26
N ARG A 18 -7.52 7.78 -31.27
CA ARG A 18 -8.04 9.05 -31.85
C ARG A 18 -8.97 9.80 -30.88
N SER A 19 -9.54 9.16 -29.88
CA SER A 19 -10.38 9.86 -28.89
C SER A 19 -9.61 10.90 -28.08
N GLY A 20 -8.28 10.88 -28.11
CA GLY A 20 -7.40 11.78 -27.37
C GLY A 20 -7.32 11.50 -25.87
N LEU A 21 -8.34 10.90 -25.28
CA LEU A 21 -8.40 10.63 -23.84
C LEU A 21 -7.31 9.65 -23.39
N TRP A 22 -7.13 8.55 -24.12
CA TRP A 22 -6.07 7.59 -23.83
C TRP A 22 -4.68 8.25 -23.91
N PHE A 23 -4.44 9.00 -24.98
CA PHE A 23 -3.18 9.72 -25.18
C PHE A 23 -2.93 10.75 -24.07
N THR A 24 -3.96 11.50 -23.67
CA THR A 24 -3.87 12.45 -22.54
C THR A 24 -3.48 11.74 -21.24
N LEU A 25 -4.10 10.61 -20.92
CA LEU A 25 -3.76 9.84 -19.73
C LEU A 25 -2.33 9.31 -19.77
N LEU A 26 -1.82 8.86 -20.92
CA LEU A 26 -0.43 8.44 -21.08
C LEU A 26 0.55 9.61 -20.88
N ILE A 27 0.25 10.81 -21.39
CA ILE A 27 1.08 12.00 -21.15
C ILE A 27 1.08 12.36 -19.66
N VAL A 28 -0.09 12.40 -19.01
CA VAL A 28 -0.19 12.66 -17.57
C VAL A 28 0.63 11.63 -16.78
N MET A 29 0.51 10.37 -17.13
CA MET A 29 1.27 9.28 -16.50
C MET A 29 2.78 9.48 -16.68
N ALA A 30 3.24 9.74 -17.89
CA ALA A 30 4.66 9.96 -18.19
C ALA A 30 5.22 11.16 -17.41
N THR A 31 4.52 12.29 -17.46
CA THR A 31 4.96 13.53 -16.78
C THR A 31 4.97 13.37 -15.27
N THR A 32 3.95 12.71 -14.69
CA THR A 32 3.89 12.46 -13.24
C THR A 32 4.99 11.49 -12.80
N SER A 33 5.25 10.43 -13.56
CA SER A 33 6.34 9.48 -13.27
C SER A 33 7.71 10.17 -13.29
N LEU A 34 7.97 11.03 -14.29
CA LEU A 34 9.22 11.78 -14.36
C LEU A 34 9.33 12.82 -13.25
N LEU A 35 8.22 13.46 -12.86
CA LEU A 35 8.20 14.40 -11.74
C LEU A 35 8.52 13.71 -10.41
N ILE A 36 7.95 12.53 -10.16
CA ILE A 36 8.27 11.71 -8.97
C ILE A 36 9.78 11.46 -8.91
N VAL A 37 10.36 10.98 -10.01
CA VAL A 37 11.80 10.72 -10.11
C VAL A 37 12.63 11.98 -9.83
N ALA A 38 12.25 13.11 -10.43
CA ALA A 38 12.98 14.38 -10.24
C ALA A 38 12.90 14.87 -8.79
N LEU A 39 11.72 14.78 -8.16
CA LEU A 39 11.53 15.20 -6.75
C LEU A 39 12.27 14.31 -5.77
N THR A 40 12.27 12.99 -5.99
CA THR A 40 13.01 12.07 -5.12
C THR A 40 14.52 12.24 -5.27
N ALA A 41 15.03 12.43 -6.50
CA ALA A 41 16.43 12.73 -6.72
C ALA A 41 16.87 14.06 -6.05
N ALA A 42 15.99 15.09 -6.09
CA ALA A 42 16.26 16.36 -5.44
C ALA A 42 16.26 16.23 -3.90
N SER A 43 15.36 15.41 -3.34
CA SER A 43 15.30 15.15 -1.88
C SER A 43 16.52 14.38 -1.38
N GLU A 44 17.04 13.42 -2.14
CA GLU A 44 18.25 12.68 -1.83
C GLU A 44 19.47 13.62 -1.78
N ALA A 45 19.57 14.54 -2.74
CA ALA A 45 20.63 15.53 -2.76
C ALA A 45 20.56 16.53 -1.59
N ALA A 46 19.40 16.73 -0.99
CA ALA A 46 19.16 17.66 0.10
C ALA A 46 19.22 16.99 1.49
N SER A 47 19.07 15.66 1.58
CA SER A 47 19.03 14.93 2.86
C SER A 47 20.38 14.29 3.15
N ALA A 48 21.00 14.68 4.27
CA ALA A 48 22.14 13.97 4.86
C ALA A 48 21.73 12.59 5.47
N ALA A 49 20.45 12.31 5.54
CA ALA A 49 19.91 11.04 6.03
C ALA A 49 19.75 10.09 4.85
N GLY A 50 20.41 8.93 4.91
CA GLY A 50 20.41 7.87 3.88
C GLY A 50 19.03 7.25 3.63
N THR A 51 18.08 8.06 3.20
CA THR A 51 16.81 7.57 2.68
C THR A 51 17.08 6.89 1.35
N ASP A 52 16.57 5.68 1.17
CA ASP A 52 16.64 4.98 -0.12
C ASP A 52 15.67 5.64 -1.11
N ALA A 53 16.05 6.85 -1.58
CA ALA A 53 15.22 7.66 -2.48
C ALA A 53 14.83 6.90 -3.75
N GLY A 54 15.65 5.95 -4.18
CA GLY A 54 15.32 5.12 -5.32
C GLY A 54 14.24 4.10 -5.05
N ARG A 55 14.24 3.44 -3.88
CA ARG A 55 13.13 2.56 -3.48
C ARG A 55 11.83 3.36 -3.32
N MET A 56 11.92 4.57 -2.76
CA MET A 56 10.79 5.47 -2.63
C MET A 56 10.25 5.86 -4.01
N ALA A 57 11.12 6.32 -4.93
CA ALA A 57 10.72 6.65 -6.31
C ALA A 57 10.10 5.45 -7.02
N PHE A 58 10.72 4.27 -6.93
CA PHE A 58 10.23 3.05 -7.54
C PHE A 58 8.84 2.67 -7.02
N SER A 59 8.64 2.69 -5.70
CA SER A 59 7.36 2.35 -5.09
C SER A 59 6.25 3.34 -5.47
N PHE A 60 6.53 4.65 -5.54
CA PHE A 60 5.57 5.65 -5.99
C PHE A 60 5.21 5.50 -7.48
N VAL A 61 6.18 5.19 -8.35
CA VAL A 61 5.90 4.96 -9.78
C VAL A 61 5.01 3.73 -9.97
N ILE A 62 5.27 2.64 -9.26
CA ILE A 62 4.41 1.44 -9.31
C ILE A 62 3.01 1.74 -8.75
N PHE A 63 2.92 2.46 -7.64
CA PHE A 63 1.63 2.90 -7.09
C PHE A 63 0.83 3.74 -8.09
N LEU A 64 1.50 4.63 -8.81
CA LEU A 64 0.88 5.40 -9.89
C LEU A 64 0.38 4.49 -11.04
N VAL A 65 1.14 3.44 -11.42
CA VAL A 65 0.71 2.45 -12.39
C VAL A 65 -0.57 1.75 -11.95
N LEU A 66 -0.63 1.32 -10.68
CA LEU A 66 -1.84 0.70 -10.13
C LEU A 66 -3.05 1.64 -10.19
N ILE A 67 -2.91 2.87 -9.73
CA ILE A 67 -3.99 3.87 -9.79
C ILE A 67 -4.40 4.16 -11.23
N ALA A 68 -3.44 4.35 -12.14
CA ALA A 68 -3.74 4.58 -13.55
C ALA A 68 -4.46 3.39 -14.18
N THR A 69 -4.14 2.17 -13.76
CA THR A 69 -4.84 0.95 -14.21
C THR A 69 -6.27 0.89 -13.67
N LEU A 70 -6.45 1.12 -12.37
CA LEU A 70 -7.75 1.07 -11.70
C LEU A 70 -8.74 2.09 -12.26
N LEU A 71 -8.30 3.32 -12.49
CA LEU A 71 -9.14 4.42 -12.93
C LEU A 71 -9.07 4.65 -14.45
N GLY A 72 -7.90 4.46 -15.04
CA GLY A 72 -7.64 4.78 -16.44
C GLY A 72 -8.28 3.80 -17.41
N ILE A 73 -8.23 2.49 -17.12
CA ILE A 73 -8.82 1.49 -18.03
C ILE A 73 -10.33 1.72 -18.23
N PRO A 74 -11.18 1.74 -17.18
CA PRO A 74 -12.59 1.97 -17.39
C PRO A 74 -12.87 3.35 -17.99
N THR A 75 -12.08 4.38 -17.66
CA THR A 75 -12.23 5.73 -18.20
C THR A 75 -11.94 5.78 -19.71
N VAL A 76 -10.87 5.12 -20.17
CA VAL A 76 -10.58 5.01 -21.63
C VAL A 76 -11.70 4.27 -22.35
N LEU A 77 -12.24 3.21 -21.75
CA LEU A 77 -13.30 2.40 -22.36
C LEU A 77 -14.64 3.13 -22.46
N ILE A 78 -14.90 4.15 -21.64
CA ILE A 78 -16.08 5.01 -21.78
C ILE A 78 -16.13 5.63 -23.19
N SER A 79 -14.99 6.04 -23.74
CA SER A 79 -14.91 6.71 -25.04
C SER A 79 -15.29 5.80 -26.22
N ILE A 80 -15.19 4.49 -26.04
CA ILE A 80 -15.48 3.47 -27.07
C ILE A 80 -16.58 2.48 -26.67
N ARG A 81 -17.36 2.81 -25.64
CA ARG A 81 -18.36 1.92 -25.02
C ARG A 81 -19.35 1.29 -25.99
N GLU A 82 -19.76 2.03 -27.01
CA GLU A 82 -20.74 1.55 -28.02
C GLU A 82 -20.13 0.47 -28.90
N GLN A 83 -18.83 0.58 -29.20
CA GLN A 83 -18.12 -0.40 -30.02
C GLN A 83 -17.81 -1.67 -29.20
N LEU A 84 -17.52 -1.54 -27.92
CA LEU A 84 -17.20 -2.66 -27.04
C LEU A 84 -18.34 -3.68 -26.96
N GLY A 85 -19.61 -3.22 -26.94
CA GLY A 85 -20.78 -4.11 -26.90
C GLY A 85 -20.91 -5.04 -28.12
N GLN A 86 -20.23 -4.73 -29.21
CA GLN A 86 -20.25 -5.49 -30.47
C GLN A 86 -19.04 -6.44 -30.58
N LEU A 87 -18.00 -6.28 -29.73
CA LEU A 87 -16.79 -7.08 -29.80
C LEU A 87 -16.98 -8.44 -29.10
N PRO A 88 -16.34 -9.50 -29.63
CA PRO A 88 -16.17 -10.76 -28.89
C PRO A 88 -15.40 -10.53 -27.59
N PHE A 89 -15.65 -11.36 -26.57
CA PHE A 89 -14.97 -11.27 -25.26
C PHE A 89 -13.45 -11.18 -25.39
N LEU A 90 -12.83 -12.04 -26.18
CA LEU A 90 -11.37 -12.06 -26.36
C LEU A 90 -10.83 -10.73 -26.89
N HIS A 91 -11.53 -10.09 -27.84
CA HIS A 91 -11.11 -8.80 -28.37
C HIS A 91 -11.26 -7.67 -27.33
N THR A 92 -12.35 -7.68 -26.55
CA THR A 92 -12.53 -6.76 -25.44
C THR A 92 -11.41 -6.93 -24.40
N TYR A 93 -11.09 -8.17 -24.03
CA TYR A 93 -10.02 -8.47 -23.09
C TYR A 93 -8.65 -8.00 -23.61
N LEU A 94 -8.29 -8.35 -24.86
CA LEU A 94 -7.04 -7.91 -25.44
C LEU A 94 -6.92 -6.38 -25.53
N LEU A 95 -8.02 -5.69 -25.81
CA LEU A 95 -8.03 -4.24 -25.81
C LEU A 95 -7.80 -3.66 -24.41
N THR A 96 -8.48 -4.19 -23.39
CA THR A 96 -8.30 -3.74 -22.00
C THR A 96 -6.88 -4.02 -21.52
N VAL A 97 -6.32 -5.18 -21.85
CA VAL A 97 -4.91 -5.52 -21.56
C VAL A 97 -3.96 -4.54 -22.26
N ALA A 98 -4.20 -4.20 -23.52
CA ALA A 98 -3.36 -3.24 -24.25
C ALA A 98 -3.39 -1.85 -23.59
N VAL A 99 -4.55 -1.39 -23.11
CA VAL A 99 -4.67 -0.15 -22.35
C VAL A 99 -3.89 -0.23 -21.03
N GLY A 100 -4.07 -1.28 -20.24
CA GLY A 100 -3.39 -1.46 -18.95
C GLY A 100 -1.88 -1.54 -19.11
N LEU A 101 -1.39 -2.37 -20.05
CA LEU A 101 0.05 -2.49 -20.33
C LEU A 101 0.66 -1.20 -20.86
N SER A 102 -0.10 -0.35 -21.54
CA SER A 102 0.42 0.94 -21.99
C SER A 102 0.85 1.85 -20.84
N PHE A 103 0.16 1.80 -19.69
CA PHE A 103 0.57 2.52 -18.48
C PHE A 103 1.88 1.98 -17.91
N VAL A 104 2.05 0.66 -17.89
CA VAL A 104 3.32 0.04 -17.47
C VAL A 104 4.46 0.47 -18.39
N VAL A 105 4.26 0.39 -19.71
CA VAL A 105 5.28 0.75 -20.71
C VAL A 105 5.69 2.22 -20.57
N VAL A 106 4.73 3.12 -20.38
CA VAL A 106 5.01 4.56 -20.24
C VAL A 106 5.75 4.87 -18.94
N ALA A 107 5.52 4.10 -17.87
CA ALA A 107 6.23 4.24 -16.60
C ALA A 107 7.62 3.57 -16.60
N THR A 108 7.90 2.67 -17.56
CA THR A 108 9.16 1.90 -17.61
C THR A 108 10.42 2.77 -17.54
N PRO A 109 10.56 3.91 -18.24
CA PRO A 109 11.75 4.76 -18.12
C PRO A 109 12.02 5.23 -16.68
N ALA A 110 10.97 5.64 -15.97
CA ALA A 110 11.09 6.07 -14.56
C ALA A 110 11.44 4.90 -13.63
N MET A 111 10.83 3.72 -13.84
CA MET A 111 11.17 2.51 -13.10
C MET A 111 12.63 2.08 -13.34
N LEU A 112 13.07 2.05 -14.60
CA LEU A 112 14.45 1.70 -14.95
C LEU A 112 15.44 2.69 -14.33
N TRP A 113 15.13 3.98 -14.36
CA TRP A 113 15.98 4.95 -13.70
C TRP A 113 16.10 4.65 -12.19
N ALA A 114 15.00 4.44 -11.49
CA ALA A 114 15.00 4.11 -10.07
C ALA A 114 15.83 2.84 -9.77
N ILE A 115 15.67 1.79 -10.59
CA ILE A 115 16.41 0.53 -10.43
C ILE A 115 17.92 0.73 -10.67
N LEU A 116 18.29 1.44 -11.74
CA LEU A 116 19.67 1.55 -12.17
C LEU A 116 20.46 2.60 -11.38
N SER A 117 19.83 3.72 -10.97
CA SER A 117 20.50 4.81 -10.25
C SER A 117 20.78 4.48 -8.79
N THR A 118 19.92 3.66 -8.16
CA THR A 118 19.97 3.40 -6.72
C THR A 118 20.31 1.97 -6.35
N GLY A 119 20.46 1.09 -7.33
CA GLY A 119 20.85 -0.29 -7.08
C GLY A 119 19.78 -1.14 -6.40
N VAL A 120 18.49 -0.81 -6.56
CA VAL A 120 17.39 -1.63 -6.02
C VAL A 120 17.56 -3.08 -6.48
N SER A 121 17.66 -4.00 -5.52
CA SER A 121 17.99 -5.40 -5.81
C SER A 121 16.88 -6.11 -6.59
N ALA A 122 17.25 -7.12 -7.38
CA ALA A 122 16.30 -7.91 -8.15
C ALA A 122 15.26 -8.63 -7.29
N ASN A 123 15.60 -8.97 -6.06
CA ASN A 123 14.68 -9.57 -5.08
C ASN A 123 13.55 -8.62 -4.64
N VAL A 124 13.70 -7.33 -4.90
CA VAL A 124 12.68 -6.32 -4.61
C VAL A 124 11.85 -6.02 -5.86
N TRP A 125 12.51 -5.61 -6.96
CA TRP A 125 11.76 -5.13 -8.12
C TRP A 125 11.09 -6.25 -8.94
N LEU A 126 11.66 -7.47 -8.99
CA LEU A 126 11.05 -8.56 -9.73
C LEU A 126 9.69 -9.00 -9.15
N PRO A 127 9.54 -9.27 -7.83
CA PRO A 127 8.24 -9.61 -7.27
C PRO A 127 7.23 -8.48 -7.44
N VAL A 128 7.63 -7.23 -7.23
CA VAL A 128 6.74 -6.05 -7.35
C VAL A 128 6.22 -5.90 -8.78
N ILE A 129 7.10 -5.94 -9.78
CA ILE A 129 6.69 -5.84 -11.19
C ILE A 129 5.82 -7.05 -11.56
N GLY A 130 6.21 -8.26 -11.18
CA GLY A 130 5.45 -9.47 -11.45
C GLY A 130 4.03 -9.39 -10.88
N THR A 131 3.89 -9.02 -9.61
CA THR A 131 2.58 -8.86 -8.96
C THR A 131 1.79 -7.71 -9.57
N THR A 132 2.42 -6.59 -9.90
CA THR A 132 1.76 -5.47 -10.59
C THR A 132 1.20 -5.89 -11.95
N VAL A 133 1.94 -6.66 -12.74
CA VAL A 133 1.45 -7.17 -14.02
C VAL A 133 0.26 -8.13 -13.82
N LEU A 134 0.29 -8.98 -12.80
CA LEU A 134 -0.85 -9.83 -12.44
C LEU A 134 -2.07 -9.00 -12.04
N GLU A 135 -1.88 -7.93 -11.24
CA GLU A 135 -2.95 -7.01 -10.87
C GLU A 135 -3.56 -6.29 -12.09
N VAL A 136 -2.72 -5.81 -13.00
CA VAL A 136 -3.19 -5.25 -14.28
C VAL A 136 -4.03 -6.29 -15.02
N GLY A 137 -3.59 -7.55 -15.05
CA GLY A 137 -4.34 -8.67 -15.65
C GLY A 137 -5.69 -8.91 -14.98
N ALA A 138 -5.75 -8.91 -13.64
CA ALA A 138 -6.97 -9.09 -12.86
C ALA A 138 -7.98 -7.96 -13.10
N ILE A 139 -7.52 -6.71 -13.05
CA ILE A 139 -8.35 -5.54 -13.28
C ILE A 139 -8.91 -5.52 -14.71
N THR A 140 -8.05 -5.81 -15.71
CA THR A 140 -8.47 -5.87 -17.11
C THR A 140 -9.49 -6.97 -17.35
N LEU A 141 -9.36 -8.12 -16.67
CA LEU A 141 -10.32 -9.21 -16.72
C LEU A 141 -11.69 -8.78 -16.16
N LEU A 142 -11.74 -8.13 -15.01
CA LEU A 142 -12.97 -7.61 -14.40
C LEU A 142 -13.71 -6.66 -15.35
N VAL A 143 -12.96 -5.73 -15.95
CA VAL A 143 -13.52 -4.75 -16.88
C VAL A 143 -14.05 -5.44 -18.15
N ALA A 144 -13.28 -6.36 -18.72
CA ALA A 144 -13.69 -7.12 -19.89
C ALA A 144 -14.93 -7.99 -19.62
N LEU A 145 -15.01 -8.63 -18.46
CA LEU A 145 -16.18 -9.42 -18.04
C LEU A 145 -17.43 -8.56 -17.90
N ALA A 146 -17.32 -7.36 -17.31
CA ALA A 146 -18.45 -6.45 -17.18
C ALA A 146 -19.00 -6.05 -18.57
N HIS A 147 -18.13 -5.67 -19.49
CA HIS A 147 -18.52 -5.31 -20.86
C HIS A 147 -19.05 -6.50 -21.68
N TRP A 148 -18.52 -7.71 -21.43
CA TRP A 148 -19.02 -8.91 -22.06
C TRP A 148 -20.38 -9.35 -21.54
N ALA A 149 -20.65 -9.17 -20.25
CA ALA A 149 -21.89 -9.62 -19.61
C ALA A 149 -23.08 -8.71 -19.93
N LEU A 150 -22.85 -7.41 -20.03
CA LEU A 150 -23.90 -6.39 -20.14
C LEU A 150 -23.98 -5.83 -21.55
N LYS A 151 -25.21 -5.75 -22.09
CA LYS A 151 -25.46 -5.19 -23.43
C LYS A 151 -25.32 -3.67 -23.47
N SER A 152 -25.65 -2.99 -22.38
CA SER A 152 -25.54 -1.54 -22.26
C SER A 152 -24.12 -1.14 -21.87
N GLY A 153 -23.46 -0.36 -22.70
CA GLY A 153 -22.11 0.14 -22.43
C GLY A 153 -22.03 0.97 -21.13
N SER A 154 -23.09 1.73 -20.80
CA SER A 154 -23.14 2.49 -19.55
C SER A 154 -23.24 1.57 -18.33
N ALA A 155 -24.12 0.56 -18.38
CA ALA A 155 -24.25 -0.42 -17.30
C ALA A 155 -22.94 -1.22 -17.12
N ALA A 156 -22.29 -1.62 -18.21
CA ALA A 156 -21.01 -2.31 -18.16
C ALA A 156 -19.93 -1.46 -17.49
N THR A 157 -19.84 -0.18 -17.84
CA THR A 157 -18.87 0.74 -17.24
C THR A 157 -19.14 0.94 -15.75
N VAL A 158 -20.39 1.19 -15.34
CA VAL A 158 -20.74 1.31 -13.91
C VAL A 158 -20.39 0.04 -13.16
N THR A 159 -20.72 -1.14 -13.74
CA THR A 159 -20.39 -2.43 -13.13
C THR A 159 -18.87 -2.62 -13.02
N ALA A 160 -18.09 -2.25 -14.04
CA ALA A 160 -16.64 -2.31 -13.98
C ALA A 160 -16.09 -1.46 -12.83
N PHE A 161 -16.53 -0.20 -12.69
CA PHE A 161 -16.12 0.65 -11.56
C PHE A 161 -16.57 0.08 -10.21
N THR A 162 -17.77 -0.50 -10.12
CA THR A 162 -18.26 -1.13 -8.88
C THR A 162 -17.38 -2.33 -8.49
N LEU A 163 -16.99 -3.17 -9.46
CA LEU A 163 -16.10 -4.31 -9.20
C LEU A 163 -14.70 -3.86 -8.79
N ILE A 164 -14.17 -2.83 -9.45
CA ILE A 164 -12.90 -2.23 -9.07
C ILE A 164 -12.97 -1.63 -7.66
N ALA A 165 -14.01 -0.87 -7.37
CA ALA A 165 -14.23 -0.34 -6.02
C ALA A 165 -14.40 -1.47 -4.98
N GLY A 166 -15.06 -2.57 -5.35
CA GLY A 166 -15.19 -3.75 -4.51
C GLY A 166 -13.85 -4.36 -4.12
N ILE A 167 -12.90 -4.49 -5.05
CA ILE A 167 -11.58 -5.07 -4.76
C ILE A 167 -10.61 -4.07 -4.10
N THR A 168 -10.81 -2.76 -4.28
CA THR A 168 -9.93 -1.73 -3.70
C THR A 168 -10.45 -1.19 -2.38
N LEU A 169 -11.69 -0.72 -2.32
CA LEU A 169 -12.29 -0.13 -1.12
C LEU A 169 -12.96 -1.15 -0.22
N GLY A 170 -13.49 -2.25 -0.82
CA GLY A 170 -14.17 -3.30 -0.07
C GLY A 170 -13.38 -3.84 1.10
N PRO A 171 -12.11 -4.27 0.92
CA PRO A 171 -11.26 -4.74 2.01
C PRO A 171 -11.09 -3.70 3.11
N VAL A 172 -10.84 -2.44 2.75
CA VAL A 172 -10.68 -1.33 3.70
C VAL A 172 -11.97 -1.09 4.49
N LEU A 173 -13.11 -1.10 3.81
CA LEU A 173 -14.41 -0.93 4.47
C LEU A 173 -14.75 -2.11 5.39
N LEU A 174 -14.42 -3.34 4.99
CA LEU A 174 -14.62 -4.53 5.83
C LEU A 174 -13.75 -4.49 7.08
N VAL A 175 -12.47 -4.11 6.96
CA VAL A 175 -11.60 -3.89 8.13
C VAL A 175 -12.16 -2.78 9.02
N ALA A 176 -12.66 -1.69 8.43
CA ALA A 176 -13.30 -0.62 9.21
C ALA A 176 -14.54 -1.10 9.97
N THR A 177 -15.24 -2.17 9.53
CA THR A 177 -16.36 -2.72 10.31
C THR A 177 -15.93 -3.34 11.64
N ALA A 178 -14.65 -3.73 11.79
CA ALA A 178 -14.13 -4.24 13.06
C ALA A 178 -14.21 -3.19 14.18
N THR A 179 -14.25 -1.88 13.85
CA THR A 179 -14.43 -0.81 14.84
C THR A 179 -15.79 -0.87 15.56
N PHE A 180 -16.78 -1.60 15.00
CA PHE A 180 -18.06 -1.84 15.65
C PHE A 180 -18.08 -3.10 16.53
N ALA A 181 -16.99 -3.89 16.52
CA ALA A 181 -16.83 -5.00 17.45
C ALA A 181 -16.63 -4.48 18.89
N PRO A 182 -16.99 -5.26 19.92
CA PRO A 182 -16.70 -4.87 21.29
C PRO A 182 -15.20 -4.60 21.48
N PRO A 183 -14.82 -3.41 21.99
CA PRO A 183 -13.40 -3.11 22.17
C PRO A 183 -12.78 -3.97 23.26
N VAL A 184 -11.52 -4.30 23.12
CA VAL A 184 -10.71 -4.95 24.16
C VAL A 184 -10.16 -3.86 25.08
N THR A 185 -10.33 -4.06 26.39
CA THR A 185 -9.74 -3.17 27.39
C THR A 185 -8.29 -3.60 27.63
N GLN A 186 -7.37 -2.73 27.25
CA GLN A 186 -5.95 -2.90 27.55
C GLN A 186 -5.57 -2.05 28.75
N THR A 187 -4.89 -2.63 29.71
CA THR A 187 -4.40 -1.95 30.92
C THR A 187 -2.88 -1.81 30.81
N THR A 188 -2.36 -0.60 30.99
CA THR A 188 -0.91 -0.36 31.04
C THR A 188 -0.55 0.11 32.44
N GLN A 189 0.47 -0.52 33.03
CA GLN A 189 1.06 -0.14 34.32
C GLN A 189 2.43 0.46 34.07
N THR A 190 2.52 1.80 34.16
CA THR A 190 3.76 2.52 33.91
C THR A 190 4.48 2.82 35.21
N TYR A 191 5.72 2.36 35.32
CA TYR A 191 6.66 2.71 36.37
C TYR A 191 7.51 3.86 35.88
N TRP A 192 7.21 5.09 36.37
CA TRP A 192 7.87 6.32 35.96
C TRP A 192 9.29 6.42 36.54
N LEU A 193 10.21 6.96 35.78
CA LEU A 193 11.51 7.35 36.28
C LEU A 193 11.36 8.42 37.37
N LYS A 194 11.93 8.16 38.54
CA LYS A 194 12.01 9.13 39.63
C LYS A 194 13.26 9.97 39.48
N TRP A 195 13.10 11.24 39.18
CA TRP A 195 14.18 12.20 39.23
C TRP A 195 14.48 12.55 40.68
N GLU A 196 15.65 12.21 41.18
CA GLU A 196 16.07 12.63 42.50
C GLU A 196 16.64 14.06 42.43
N ASP A 197 16.23 14.92 43.38
CA ASP A 197 16.81 16.24 43.53
C ASP A 197 18.27 16.11 44.01
N GLY A 198 19.24 16.22 43.10
CA GLY A 198 20.64 16.09 43.40
C GLY A 198 21.50 15.70 42.16
N ASP A 199 22.83 15.67 42.35
CA ASP A 199 23.79 15.33 41.30
C ASP A 199 23.74 13.82 40.96
N GLN A 200 22.66 13.33 40.33
CA GLN A 200 22.68 11.99 39.74
C GLN A 200 23.66 11.97 38.56
N PRO A 201 24.57 11.01 38.52
CA PRO A 201 25.42 10.84 37.35
C PRO A 201 24.56 10.47 36.13
N LEU A 202 24.60 11.38 35.15
CA LEU A 202 23.88 11.19 33.89
C LEU A 202 24.81 10.56 32.85
N ASP A 203 24.26 9.74 32.00
CA ASP A 203 24.93 9.26 30.79
C ASP A 203 25.13 10.47 29.84
N PRO A 204 26.38 10.78 29.45
CA PRO A 204 26.68 11.93 28.60
C PRO A 204 26.12 11.77 27.18
N GLU A 205 25.79 10.54 26.73
CA GLU A 205 25.25 10.28 25.40
C GLU A 205 23.72 10.39 25.37
N THR A 206 23.05 9.97 26.43
CA THR A 206 21.59 9.91 26.46
C THR A 206 20.94 10.97 27.36
N GLY A 207 21.69 11.55 28.29
CA GLY A 207 21.17 12.49 29.26
C GLY A 207 20.31 11.89 30.36
N TYR A 208 20.17 10.57 30.40
CA TYR A 208 19.41 9.85 31.44
C TYR A 208 20.32 9.37 32.56
N PRO A 209 19.78 9.10 33.78
CA PRO A 209 20.58 8.58 34.89
C PRO A 209 21.26 7.27 34.55
N LEU A 210 22.56 7.13 34.89
CA LEU A 210 23.31 5.87 34.74
C LEU A 210 22.75 4.76 35.64
N ASN A 211 22.11 5.14 36.77
CA ASN A 211 21.44 4.20 37.66
C ASN A 211 20.00 4.68 37.88
N PRO A 212 19.07 4.37 36.94
CA PRO A 212 17.70 4.84 37.01
C PRO A 212 16.97 4.21 38.19
N VAL A 213 16.25 5.05 38.92
CA VAL A 213 15.36 4.60 40.03
C VAL A 213 13.93 4.93 39.64
N CYS A 214 13.06 3.91 39.65
CA CYS A 214 11.65 4.09 39.33
C CYS A 214 10.79 4.26 40.60
N GLU A 215 9.62 4.86 40.40
CA GLU A 215 8.60 4.90 41.42
C GLU A 215 8.15 3.47 41.79
N LYS A 216 7.90 3.27 43.09
CA LYS A 216 7.49 1.93 43.59
C LYS A 216 6.09 1.51 43.22
N SER A 217 5.25 2.48 42.88
CA SER A 217 3.85 2.26 42.55
C SER A 217 3.59 2.67 41.10
N PRO A 218 3.12 1.76 40.23
CA PRO A 218 2.83 2.13 38.86
C PRO A 218 1.62 3.02 38.75
N VAL A 219 1.62 3.89 37.76
CA VAL A 219 0.42 4.59 37.30
C VAL A 219 -0.30 3.66 36.34
N THR A 220 -1.57 3.37 36.63
CA THR A 220 -2.38 2.48 35.79
C THR A 220 -3.23 3.33 34.85
N SER A 221 -3.11 3.08 33.56
CA SER A 221 -3.96 3.63 32.51
C SER A 221 -4.73 2.52 31.79
N THR A 222 -5.91 2.84 31.28
CA THR A 222 -6.72 1.91 30.49
C THR A 222 -7.07 2.53 29.16
N ALA A 223 -6.92 1.76 28.08
CA ALA A 223 -7.33 2.12 26.73
C ALA A 223 -8.33 1.10 26.17
N LEU A 224 -9.28 1.59 25.38
CA LEU A 224 -10.18 0.73 24.61
C LEU A 224 -9.63 0.61 23.19
N LEU A 225 -9.21 -0.59 22.82
CA LEU A 225 -8.58 -0.87 21.53
C LEU A 225 -9.45 -1.81 20.69
N THR A 226 -9.40 -1.64 19.39
CA THR A 226 -10.07 -2.54 18.45
C THR A 226 -9.11 -3.67 18.04
N ASP A 227 -9.56 -4.91 18.17
CA ASP A 227 -8.82 -6.08 17.68
C ASP A 227 -9.20 -6.31 16.20
N TYR A 228 -8.20 -6.25 15.33
CA TYR A 228 -8.34 -6.45 13.89
C TYR A 228 -7.90 -7.84 13.41
N THR A 229 -7.44 -8.73 14.29
CA THR A 229 -6.88 -10.04 13.90
C THR A 229 -7.85 -10.88 13.08
N GLY A 230 -9.16 -10.82 13.41
CA GLY A 230 -10.20 -11.56 12.68
C GLY A 230 -10.47 -11.08 11.25
N VAL A 231 -10.01 -9.89 10.88
CA VAL A 231 -10.25 -9.29 9.56
C VAL A 231 -8.96 -8.88 8.84
N SER A 232 -7.80 -9.08 9.47
CA SER A 232 -6.49 -8.66 8.94
C SER A 232 -6.17 -9.27 7.57
N ALA A 233 -6.50 -10.54 7.34
CA ALA A 233 -6.27 -11.22 6.07
C ALA A 233 -7.05 -10.59 4.90
N ILE A 234 -8.17 -9.90 5.19
CA ILE A 234 -9.01 -9.27 4.15
C ILE A 234 -8.28 -8.08 3.53
N ILE A 235 -7.50 -7.31 4.30
CA ILE A 235 -6.80 -6.14 3.78
C ILE A 235 -5.79 -6.53 2.70
N ALA A 236 -5.19 -7.72 2.80
CA ALA A 236 -4.24 -8.24 1.83
C ALA A 236 -4.86 -8.47 0.42
N THR A 237 -6.19 -8.56 0.33
CA THR A 237 -6.90 -8.66 -0.97
C THR A 237 -6.95 -7.34 -1.74
N ASN A 238 -6.60 -6.21 -1.11
CA ASN A 238 -6.45 -4.93 -1.80
C ASN A 238 -5.24 -4.98 -2.75
N PRO A 239 -5.35 -4.53 -4.01
CA PRO A 239 -4.26 -4.59 -4.98
C PRO A 239 -2.96 -3.93 -4.50
N VAL A 240 -3.04 -2.80 -3.79
CA VAL A 240 -1.86 -2.10 -3.27
C VAL A 240 -1.22 -2.91 -2.13
N ALA A 241 -2.02 -3.43 -1.20
CA ALA A 241 -1.54 -4.25 -0.11
C ALA A 241 -0.93 -5.56 -0.63
N LEU A 242 -1.52 -6.19 -1.65
CA LEU A 242 -0.98 -7.41 -2.26
C LEU A 242 0.37 -7.17 -2.94
N VAL A 243 0.53 -6.07 -3.69
CA VAL A 243 1.82 -5.70 -4.27
C VAL A 243 2.83 -5.41 -3.16
N SER A 244 2.44 -4.71 -2.10
CA SER A 244 3.32 -4.44 -0.94
C SER A 244 3.76 -5.74 -0.25
N ALA A 245 2.85 -6.68 -0.05
CA ALA A 245 3.15 -7.97 0.58
C ALA A 245 4.00 -8.91 -0.28
N SER A 246 4.24 -8.59 -1.55
CA SER A 246 5.08 -9.39 -2.46
C SER A 246 6.58 -9.27 -2.20
N ILE A 247 7.00 -8.32 -1.37
CA ILE A 247 8.41 -8.06 -1.06
C ILE A 247 8.70 -8.15 0.44
N THR A 248 9.96 -8.32 0.78
CA THR A 248 10.43 -8.13 2.17
C THR A 248 10.53 -6.63 2.44
N PRO A 249 9.83 -6.12 3.47
CA PRO A 249 9.90 -4.70 3.82
C PRO A 249 11.34 -4.28 4.17
N ALA A 250 11.72 -3.09 3.78
CA ALA A 250 12.98 -2.48 4.15
C ALA A 250 12.75 -1.48 5.28
N ILE A 251 13.51 -1.66 6.35
CA ILE A 251 13.48 -0.81 7.54
C ILE A 251 14.85 -0.18 7.68
N GLY A 252 14.87 1.13 7.80
CA GLY A 252 16.07 1.91 8.08
C GLY A 252 16.00 2.55 9.46
N ASP A 253 17.11 3.06 9.92
CA ASP A 253 17.23 3.82 11.16
C ASP A 253 17.13 5.32 10.85
N TYR A 254 16.13 5.97 11.44
CA TYR A 254 16.00 7.42 11.37
C TYR A 254 16.55 8.04 12.65
N VAL A 255 17.63 8.80 12.51
CA VAL A 255 18.20 9.59 13.60
C VAL A 255 17.57 10.98 13.55
N MET A 256 16.81 11.36 14.58
CA MET A 256 16.29 12.72 14.66
C MET A 256 17.47 13.69 14.84
N PRO A 257 17.58 14.73 13.98
CA PRO A 257 18.56 15.79 14.21
C PRO A 257 18.27 16.43 15.57
N GLY A 258 19.29 16.57 16.41
CA GLY A 258 19.17 17.28 17.67
C GLY A 258 18.69 18.72 17.42
N TYR A 259 17.91 19.27 18.33
CA TYR A 259 17.45 20.67 18.27
C TYR A 259 18.63 21.63 18.52
N GLU A 260 19.50 21.82 17.54
CA GLU A 260 20.64 22.75 17.62
C GLU A 260 20.22 24.23 17.55
N ASP A 261 18.99 24.54 17.11
CA ASP A 261 18.60 25.90 16.67
C ASP A 261 17.90 26.78 17.72
N GLN A 262 17.70 26.34 18.98
CA GLN A 262 16.95 27.14 19.97
C GLN A 262 17.78 27.66 21.15
N GLY A 263 19.12 27.67 21.07
CA GLY A 263 19.97 28.24 22.14
C GLY A 263 19.99 27.40 23.43
N PHE A 264 19.50 26.18 23.38
CA PHE A 264 19.70 25.18 24.42
C PHE A 264 21.02 24.45 24.18
N GLU A 265 21.63 23.99 25.27
CA GLU A 265 22.80 23.10 25.15
C GLU A 265 22.47 21.95 24.18
N PRO A 266 23.44 21.55 23.31
CA PRO A 266 23.22 20.47 22.34
C PRO A 266 22.71 19.23 23.07
N GLN A 267 21.44 18.88 22.82
CA GLN A 267 20.89 17.63 23.35
C GLN A 267 21.57 16.46 22.63
N PRO A 268 21.89 15.39 23.34
CA PRO A 268 22.42 14.19 22.73
C PRO A 268 21.47 13.70 21.62
N PRO A 269 21.99 13.14 20.52
CA PRO A 269 21.16 12.63 19.45
C PRO A 269 20.16 11.62 20.01
N MET A 270 18.89 11.80 19.69
CA MET A 270 17.88 10.82 20.09
C MET A 270 18.18 9.48 19.44
N PRO A 271 17.81 8.36 20.10
CA PRO A 271 18.05 7.03 19.56
C PRO A 271 17.42 6.88 18.16
N ALA A 272 18.10 6.10 17.33
CA ALA A 272 17.61 5.81 15.98
C ALA A 272 16.27 5.09 16.05
N ILE A 273 15.28 5.62 15.33
CA ILE A 273 13.95 5.03 15.24
C ILE A 273 13.87 4.21 13.95
N ALA A 274 13.44 2.98 14.05
CA ALA A 274 13.20 2.13 12.89
C ALA A 274 12.02 2.66 12.07
N VAL A 275 12.25 2.93 10.78
CA VAL A 275 11.21 3.44 9.87
C VAL A 275 11.21 2.68 8.55
N PRO A 276 10.03 2.45 7.93
CA PRO A 276 9.96 1.90 6.59
C PRO A 276 10.63 2.85 5.58
N LEU A 277 11.47 2.30 4.68
CA LEU A 277 12.25 3.09 3.72
C LEU A 277 11.49 3.45 2.44
N ASP A 278 10.34 2.84 2.19
CA ASP A 278 9.54 3.07 0.99
C ASP A 278 8.04 2.89 1.25
N LEU A 279 7.21 3.32 0.29
CA LEU A 279 5.76 3.25 0.39
C LEU A 279 5.24 1.82 0.59
N PHE A 280 5.80 0.83 -0.12
CA PHE A 280 5.32 -0.55 -0.01
C PHE A 280 5.71 -1.17 1.33
N SER A 281 6.92 -0.88 1.83
CA SER A 281 7.31 -1.28 3.19
C SER A 281 6.37 -0.68 4.24
N SER A 282 5.99 0.60 4.09
CA SER A 282 5.03 1.25 4.99
C SER A 282 3.66 0.59 4.95
N VAL A 283 3.15 0.27 3.75
CA VAL A 283 1.85 -0.39 3.58
C VAL A 283 1.87 -1.81 4.11
N ASP A 284 2.94 -2.57 3.86
CA ASP A 284 3.08 -3.96 4.35
C ASP A 284 3.17 -4.00 5.88
N VAL A 285 3.98 -3.14 6.50
CA VAL A 285 4.06 -3.03 7.97
C VAL A 285 2.71 -2.64 8.56
N ALA A 286 2.01 -1.66 7.97
CA ALA A 286 0.68 -1.27 8.43
C ALA A 286 -0.35 -2.40 8.29
N ALA A 287 -0.30 -3.17 7.20
CA ALA A 287 -1.18 -4.34 7.03
C ALA A 287 -0.87 -5.46 8.04
N ARG A 288 0.42 -5.69 8.32
CA ARG A 288 0.88 -6.68 9.30
C ARG A 288 0.54 -6.29 10.73
N SER A 289 0.58 -4.99 11.08
CA SER A 289 0.21 -4.53 12.42
C SER A 289 -1.23 -4.90 12.79
N LEU A 290 -2.12 -5.07 11.81
CA LEU A 290 -3.50 -5.55 12.03
C LEU A 290 -3.57 -7.04 12.41
N GLN A 291 -2.50 -7.81 12.24
CA GLN A 291 -2.43 -9.22 12.64
C GLN A 291 -2.05 -9.39 14.11
N LEU A 292 -1.50 -8.34 14.73
CA LEU A 292 -1.10 -8.40 16.14
C LEU A 292 -2.35 -8.40 17.04
N PRO A 293 -2.48 -9.38 17.92
CA PRO A 293 -3.62 -9.45 18.85
C PRO A 293 -3.53 -8.32 19.88
N VAL A 294 -4.67 -7.73 20.17
CA VAL A 294 -4.77 -6.83 21.32
C VAL A 294 -4.88 -7.68 22.58
N SER A 295 -3.84 -7.64 23.41
CA SER A 295 -3.86 -8.37 24.70
C SER A 295 -4.74 -7.66 25.72
N SER A 296 -5.56 -8.44 26.44
CA SER A 296 -6.23 -7.97 27.66
C SER A 296 -5.35 -8.08 28.90
N GLU A 297 -4.16 -8.70 28.77
CA GLU A 297 -3.21 -8.78 29.88
C GLU A 297 -2.59 -7.40 30.14
N PRO A 298 -2.33 -7.05 31.41
CA PRO A 298 -1.68 -5.78 31.72
C PRO A 298 -0.30 -5.69 31.08
N ILE A 299 -0.05 -4.61 30.35
CA ILE A 299 1.29 -4.27 29.84
C ILE A 299 2.04 -3.58 30.98
N ILE A 300 3.23 -4.08 31.29
CA ILE A 300 4.14 -3.45 32.23
C ILE A 300 5.08 -2.56 31.43
N ASP A 301 4.99 -1.26 31.67
CA ASP A 301 5.84 -0.24 31.05
C ASP A 301 6.81 0.28 32.12
N ASP A 302 8.04 -0.26 32.15
CA ASP A 302 9.06 0.08 33.13
C ASP A 302 10.12 0.97 32.45
N GLU A 303 10.06 2.29 32.73
CA GLU A 303 10.99 3.27 32.19
C GLU A 303 12.43 3.00 32.63
N CYS A 304 12.66 2.51 33.88
CA CYS A 304 13.99 2.21 34.37
C CYS A 304 14.61 1.00 33.68
N ALA A 305 13.80 -0.04 33.43
CA ALA A 305 14.29 -1.18 32.66
C ALA A 305 14.65 -0.77 31.23
N LYS A 306 13.84 0.07 30.60
CA LYS A 306 14.11 0.60 29.26
C LYS A 306 15.38 1.49 29.23
N ILE A 307 15.58 2.36 30.20
CA ILE A 307 16.79 3.17 30.28
C ILE A 307 18.03 2.28 30.49
N ALA A 308 17.92 1.26 31.34
CA ALA A 308 19.02 0.32 31.56
C ALA A 308 19.36 -0.50 30.32
N GLU A 309 18.37 -0.83 29.49
CA GLU A 309 18.57 -1.64 28.29
C GLU A 309 18.90 -0.80 27.05
N PHE A 310 18.20 0.33 26.85
CA PHE A 310 18.26 1.14 25.62
C PHE A 310 18.85 2.53 25.82
N GLY A 311 19.19 2.92 27.05
CA GLY A 311 19.66 4.29 27.37
C GLY A 311 18.56 5.35 27.35
N THR A 312 17.30 5.00 27.10
CA THR A 312 16.16 5.92 27.02
C THR A 312 14.87 5.24 27.45
N PRO A 313 13.91 5.96 28.10
CA PRO A 313 12.60 5.42 28.43
C PRO A 313 11.67 5.28 27.22
N TYR A 314 12.03 5.94 26.10
CA TYR A 314 11.21 5.97 24.87
C TYR A 314 11.99 5.48 23.65
N PRO A 315 12.43 4.21 23.61
CA PRO A 315 13.29 3.72 22.53
C PRO A 315 12.64 3.88 21.14
N ASN A 316 11.30 3.86 21.06
CA ASN A 316 10.55 3.95 19.80
C ASN A 316 9.41 4.97 19.85
N ASN A 317 9.50 6.03 20.66
CA ASN A 317 8.41 7.02 20.88
C ASN A 317 7.06 6.37 21.23
N GLY A 318 7.06 5.20 21.88
CA GLY A 318 5.85 4.45 22.23
C GLY A 318 5.18 3.75 21.03
N GLN A 319 5.79 3.76 19.86
CA GLN A 319 5.34 2.97 18.70
C GLN A 319 6.02 1.60 18.69
N ALA A 320 5.28 0.59 18.24
CA ALA A 320 5.87 -0.73 18.01
C ALA A 320 6.97 -0.63 16.94
N ASP A 321 8.13 -1.27 17.19
CA ASP A 321 9.21 -1.31 16.21
C ASP A 321 8.71 -2.07 14.96
N PRO A 322 8.80 -1.51 13.75
CA PRO A 322 8.48 -2.21 12.52
C PRO A 322 9.18 -3.57 12.36
N ARG A 323 10.37 -3.73 12.94
CA ARG A 323 11.12 -5.00 12.93
C ARG A 323 10.41 -6.07 13.73
N ASP A 324 9.88 -5.71 14.90
CA ASP A 324 9.12 -6.64 15.76
C ASP A 324 7.82 -7.04 15.07
N ILE A 325 7.10 -6.08 14.47
CA ILE A 325 5.89 -6.36 13.69
C ILE A 325 6.20 -7.37 12.58
N ILE A 326 7.30 -7.20 11.85
CA ILE A 326 7.69 -8.12 10.77
C ILE A 326 8.07 -9.50 11.33
N ALA A 327 8.76 -9.56 12.47
CA ALA A 327 9.21 -10.80 13.09
C ALA A 327 8.02 -11.62 13.64
N GLU A 328 7.01 -10.95 14.19
CA GLU A 328 5.86 -11.61 14.84
C GLU A 328 4.71 -11.94 13.86
N THR A 329 4.74 -11.39 12.64
CA THR A 329 3.65 -11.52 11.67
C THR A 329 4.10 -12.18 10.37
N GLN A 330 3.12 -12.62 9.57
CA GLN A 330 3.37 -13.21 8.26
C GLN A 330 3.01 -12.25 7.12
N SER A 331 3.67 -12.42 5.97
CA SER A 331 3.26 -11.71 4.76
C SER A 331 1.86 -12.14 4.35
N GLY A 332 0.98 -11.16 4.12
CA GLY A 332 -0.38 -11.39 3.64
C GLY A 332 -0.48 -11.77 2.16
N PHE A 333 0.63 -11.98 1.46
CA PHE A 333 0.64 -12.21 0.01
C PHE A 333 -0.23 -13.40 -0.43
N LEU A 334 -0.08 -14.55 0.23
CA LEU A 334 -0.83 -15.75 -0.15
C LEU A 334 -2.34 -15.58 0.13
N ASP A 335 -2.69 -15.03 1.28
CA ASP A 335 -4.09 -14.78 1.65
C ASP A 335 -4.74 -13.79 0.70
N GLY A 336 -4.01 -12.73 0.36
CA GLY A 336 -4.44 -11.73 -0.62
C GLY A 336 -4.65 -12.33 -2.01
N ALA A 337 -3.73 -13.13 -2.51
CA ALA A 337 -3.84 -13.77 -3.81
C ALA A 337 -5.01 -14.77 -3.88
N ILE A 338 -5.23 -15.55 -2.81
CA ILE A 338 -6.38 -16.46 -2.71
C ILE A 338 -7.68 -15.66 -2.67
N GLY A 339 -7.76 -14.63 -1.85
CA GLY A 339 -8.95 -13.78 -1.72
C GLY A 339 -9.32 -13.07 -3.02
N GLN A 340 -8.33 -12.51 -3.72
CA GLN A 340 -8.55 -11.91 -5.05
C GLN A 340 -8.99 -12.96 -6.08
N GLY A 341 -8.35 -14.13 -6.10
CA GLY A 341 -8.76 -15.24 -6.96
C GLY A 341 -10.21 -15.63 -6.72
N ALA A 342 -10.63 -15.77 -5.46
CA ALA A 342 -12.01 -16.05 -5.09
C ALA A 342 -12.96 -14.93 -5.58
N PHE A 343 -12.59 -13.66 -5.40
CA PHE A 343 -13.38 -12.53 -5.89
C PHE A 343 -13.57 -12.58 -7.42
N LEU A 344 -12.51 -12.88 -8.19
CA LEU A 344 -12.56 -13.01 -9.65
C LEU A 344 -13.49 -14.16 -10.08
N VAL A 345 -13.43 -15.29 -9.39
CA VAL A 345 -14.32 -16.43 -9.65
C VAL A 345 -15.80 -16.06 -9.42
N VAL A 346 -16.09 -15.45 -8.27
CA VAL A 346 -17.44 -15.00 -7.92
C VAL A 346 -17.95 -13.98 -8.94
N ALA A 347 -17.17 -12.98 -9.29
CA ALA A 347 -17.52 -11.99 -10.31
C ALA A 347 -17.80 -12.64 -11.67
N THR A 348 -16.97 -13.62 -12.08
CA THR A 348 -17.16 -14.35 -13.34
C THR A 348 -18.48 -15.15 -13.34
N VAL A 349 -18.78 -15.83 -12.25
CA VAL A 349 -20.03 -16.62 -12.12
C VAL A 349 -21.26 -15.70 -12.17
N ILE A 350 -21.26 -14.60 -11.42
CA ILE A 350 -22.38 -13.65 -11.39
C ILE A 350 -22.59 -13.02 -12.77
N LEU A 351 -21.53 -12.51 -13.40
CA LEU A 351 -21.62 -11.88 -14.71
C LEU A 351 -22.01 -12.89 -15.81
N GLY A 352 -21.53 -14.12 -15.71
CA GLY A 352 -21.94 -15.23 -16.59
C GLY A 352 -23.43 -15.56 -16.48
N ALA A 353 -23.96 -15.59 -15.25
CA ALA A 353 -25.39 -15.81 -15.00
C ALA A 353 -26.25 -14.66 -15.55
N ILE A 354 -25.83 -13.40 -15.38
CA ILE A 354 -26.51 -12.24 -15.95
C ILE A 354 -26.55 -12.37 -17.48
N ARG A 355 -25.43 -12.68 -18.12
CA ARG A 355 -25.40 -12.88 -19.58
C ARG A 355 -26.28 -13.99 -20.05
N ALA A 356 -26.32 -15.12 -19.34
CA ALA A 356 -27.19 -16.24 -19.70
C ALA A 356 -28.70 -15.87 -19.67
N ARG A 357 -29.10 -15.05 -18.69
CA ARG A 357 -30.47 -14.53 -18.59
C ARG A 357 -30.79 -13.55 -19.72
N THR A 358 -29.90 -12.62 -20.03
CA THR A 358 -30.11 -11.61 -21.08
C THR A 358 -30.11 -12.17 -22.51
N ARG A 359 -29.61 -13.39 -22.72
CA ARG A 359 -29.73 -14.10 -24.01
C ARG A 359 -31.05 -14.83 -24.19
N ARG A 360 -31.75 -15.15 -23.10
CA ARG A 360 -33.05 -15.84 -23.13
C ARG A 360 -34.23 -14.88 -23.23
N SER A 361 -34.03 -13.62 -22.86
CA SER A 361 -35.00 -12.52 -23.03
C SER A 361 -34.78 -11.82 -24.38
#